data_3f715171706da940167d3e2477a03fd7
#
_entry.id   3f715171706da940167d3e2477a03fd7
#
_cell.length_a   1.000
_cell.length_b   1.000
_cell.length_c   1.000
_cell.angle_alpha   90.00
_cell.angle_beta   90.00
_cell.angle_gamma   90.00
#
_symmetry.space_group_name_H-M   'P 1'
#
loop_
_entity.id
_entity.type
_entity.pdbx_description
1 polymer ?
#
loop_
_entity_poly.entity_id
_entity_poly.type
_entity_poly.pdbx_seq_one_letter_code
_entity_poly.pdbx_strand_id
1 'polypeptide(L)'
;VKLRRGWAAAQARPWNDQTVELASLRLERGGDRFIGACVGWLAERGVKRVLSPAMPDDQSSVWRRAGFENHLELVVYEKDLRQPPPPPLHRVAADPSPDPAALAVIDDRAFDPTWRIGKAGLVDAMAATPTSAVLTVRVDGVVAGFAIVGEMAAVSYLQRLAVDPDHARRGIGRSLVRASVDWARRHGARTMVLNTQPENLAAARLYEDEGFVRLGARLRVLAKEGA
;
A
#
# COMPACT_ATOMS: atom_id res chain seq x y z
N VAL A 1 18.42 -2.93 -1.65
CA VAL A 1 19.79 -2.61 -1.20
C VAL A 1 19.72 -1.73 0.04
N LYS A 2 20.58 -1.98 1.04
CA LYS A 2 20.75 -1.11 2.21
C LYS A 2 21.89 -0.14 1.96
N LEU A 3 21.61 1.15 2.09
CA LEU A 3 22.57 2.24 1.92
C LEU A 3 22.90 2.83 3.30
N ARG A 4 24.16 3.00 3.61
CA ARG A 4 24.62 3.54 4.91
C ARG A 4 25.79 4.50 4.74
N ARG A 5 25.80 5.58 5.52
CA ARG A 5 26.90 6.52 5.64
C ARG A 5 26.94 7.08 7.06
N GLY A 6 27.89 6.63 7.88
CA GLY A 6 27.92 6.94 9.30
C GLY A 6 26.64 6.46 9.99
N TRP A 7 25.94 7.35 10.68
CA TRP A 7 24.66 7.06 11.33
C TRP A 7 23.46 7.02 10.36
N ALA A 8 23.60 7.58 9.15
CA ALA A 8 22.53 7.65 8.18
C ALA A 8 22.29 6.29 7.52
N ALA A 9 21.04 5.94 7.30
CA ALA A 9 20.63 4.70 6.69
C ALA A 9 19.35 4.85 5.84
N ALA A 10 19.33 4.16 4.70
CA ALA A 10 18.17 4.05 3.84
C ALA A 10 18.11 2.68 3.17
N GLN A 11 16.94 2.32 2.69
CA GLN A 11 16.72 1.14 1.86
C GLN A 11 16.26 1.59 0.48
N ALA A 12 16.87 1.03 -0.56
CA ALA A 12 16.44 1.20 -1.94
C ALA A 12 16.11 -0.16 -2.54
N ARG A 13 15.07 -0.21 -3.37
CA ARG A 13 14.66 -1.39 -4.13
C ARG A 13 14.02 -0.95 -5.45
N PRO A 14 13.96 -1.82 -6.48
CA PRO A 14 13.15 -1.55 -7.66
C PRO A 14 11.72 -1.20 -7.25
N TRP A 15 11.10 -0.25 -7.95
CA TRP A 15 9.69 0.06 -7.77
C TRP A 15 8.87 -1.09 -8.38
N ASN A 16 8.00 -1.68 -7.58
CA ASN A 16 7.07 -2.73 -8.01
C ASN A 16 7.73 -3.97 -8.66
N ASP A 17 8.97 -4.26 -8.34
CA ASP A 17 9.77 -5.38 -8.88
C ASP A 17 9.90 -5.38 -10.43
N GLN A 18 9.53 -4.30 -11.13
CA GLN A 18 9.34 -4.30 -12.58
C GLN A 18 10.51 -3.78 -13.39
N THR A 19 11.27 -2.81 -12.90
CA THR A 19 12.41 -2.28 -13.64
C THR A 19 13.54 -1.82 -12.73
N VAL A 20 14.77 -1.95 -13.20
CA VAL A 20 15.94 -1.34 -12.54
C VAL A 20 15.97 0.19 -12.68
N GLU A 21 15.20 0.75 -13.63
CA GLU A 21 15.22 2.19 -13.93
C GLU A 21 14.43 3.02 -12.92
N LEU A 22 13.49 2.42 -12.20
CA LEU A 22 12.66 3.09 -11.22
C LEU A 22 12.87 2.44 -9.85
N ALA A 23 13.32 3.21 -8.86
CA ALA A 23 13.57 2.71 -7.51
C ALA A 23 12.76 3.46 -6.45
N SER A 24 12.29 2.74 -5.44
CA SER A 24 11.81 3.32 -4.20
C SER A 24 12.97 3.50 -3.23
N LEU A 25 13.03 4.65 -2.55
CA LEU A 25 14.01 4.94 -1.51
C LEU A 25 13.28 5.22 -0.19
N ARG A 26 13.48 4.39 0.81
CA ARG A 26 12.96 4.58 2.16
C ARG A 26 14.07 5.07 3.07
N LEU A 27 13.95 6.29 3.56
CA LEU A 27 14.87 6.84 4.55
C LEU A 27 14.55 6.26 5.93
N GLU A 28 15.51 5.62 6.57
CA GLU A 28 15.40 5.14 7.96
C GLU A 28 15.86 6.24 8.92
N ARG A 29 16.98 6.89 8.60
CA ARG A 29 17.55 8.02 9.32
C ARG A 29 18.55 8.76 8.44
N GLY A 30 18.62 10.08 8.59
CA GLY A 30 19.49 10.94 7.77
C GLY A 30 18.78 12.21 7.35
N GLY A 31 19.44 12.98 6.50
CA GLY A 31 18.93 14.23 5.96
C GLY A 31 18.98 14.27 4.44
N ASP A 32 18.65 15.44 3.90
CA ASP A 32 18.59 15.75 2.48
C ASP A 32 19.90 15.45 1.73
N ARG A 33 21.06 15.77 2.32
CA ARG A 33 22.37 15.43 1.73
C ARG A 33 22.60 13.94 1.57
N PHE A 34 22.13 13.14 2.54
CA PHE A 34 22.25 11.69 2.44
C PHE A 34 21.28 11.12 1.41
N ILE A 35 20.06 11.65 1.32
CA ILE A 35 19.09 11.30 0.26
C ILE A 35 19.72 11.58 -1.12
N GLY A 36 20.33 12.78 -1.31
CA GLY A 36 21.01 13.13 -2.54
C GLY A 36 22.15 12.17 -2.90
N ALA A 37 22.97 11.78 -1.93
CA ALA A 37 24.02 10.78 -2.14
C ALA A 37 23.46 9.40 -2.53
N CYS A 38 22.31 8.98 -1.93
CA CYS A 38 21.64 7.75 -2.33
C CYS A 38 21.13 7.79 -3.76
N VAL A 39 20.56 8.92 -4.19
CA VAL A 39 20.09 9.12 -5.58
C VAL A 39 21.26 9.03 -6.55
N GLY A 40 22.38 9.73 -6.30
CA GLY A 40 23.57 9.65 -7.15
C GLY A 40 24.11 8.22 -7.26
N TRP A 41 24.20 7.51 -6.12
CA TRP A 41 24.64 6.11 -6.11
C TRP A 41 23.73 5.18 -6.92
N LEU A 42 22.41 5.42 -6.89
CA LEU A 42 21.43 4.68 -7.68
C LEU A 42 21.52 5.02 -9.17
N ALA A 43 21.72 6.32 -9.52
CA ALA A 43 21.87 6.77 -10.88
C ALA A 43 23.10 6.14 -11.58
N GLU A 44 24.25 6.04 -10.88
CA GLU A 44 25.44 5.32 -11.37
C GLU A 44 25.16 3.84 -11.71
N ARG A 45 24.04 3.28 -11.25
CA ARG A 45 23.60 1.89 -11.46
C ARG A 45 22.41 1.76 -12.39
N GLY A 46 22.13 2.83 -13.14
CA GLY A 46 21.10 2.85 -14.18
C GLY A 46 19.69 3.20 -13.68
N VAL A 47 19.53 3.60 -12.42
CA VAL A 47 18.23 4.10 -11.93
C VAL A 47 17.98 5.48 -12.50
N LYS A 48 16.94 5.65 -13.30
CA LYS A 48 16.57 6.92 -13.92
C LYS A 48 15.72 7.80 -13.00
N ARG A 49 14.89 7.18 -12.15
CA ARG A 49 14.00 7.91 -11.24
C ARG A 49 13.91 7.23 -9.89
N VAL A 50 13.96 8.04 -8.84
CA VAL A 50 13.84 7.57 -7.44
C VAL A 50 12.56 8.13 -6.84
N LEU A 51 11.76 7.27 -6.23
CA LEU A 51 10.51 7.62 -5.55
C LEU A 51 10.68 7.58 -4.03
N SER A 52 10.04 8.52 -3.36
CA SER A 52 9.87 8.49 -1.90
C SER A 52 8.76 7.51 -1.50
N PRO A 53 8.64 7.12 -0.21
CA PRO A 53 7.40 6.54 0.31
C PRO A 53 6.23 7.53 0.17
N ALA A 54 5.01 7.00 0.19
CA ALA A 54 3.82 7.83 0.37
C ALA A 54 3.83 8.42 1.78
N MET A 55 3.71 9.73 1.91
CA MET A 55 3.78 10.44 3.18
C MET A 55 2.88 11.68 3.21
N PRO A 56 2.43 12.14 4.39
CA PRO A 56 1.79 13.44 4.56
C PRO A 56 2.71 14.58 4.12
N ASP A 57 2.13 15.69 3.69
CA ASP A 57 2.90 16.82 3.11
C ASP A 57 3.86 17.46 4.14
N ASP A 58 3.49 17.50 5.40
CA ASP A 58 4.31 17.98 6.52
C ASP A 58 5.59 17.16 6.75
N GLN A 59 5.62 15.89 6.34
CA GLN A 59 6.78 15.01 6.42
C GLN A 59 7.67 15.08 5.16
N SER A 60 7.26 15.81 4.13
CA SER A 60 7.94 15.86 2.83
C SER A 60 9.17 16.78 2.78
N SER A 61 9.37 17.63 3.79
CA SER A 61 10.36 18.71 3.77
C SER A 61 11.79 18.26 3.50
N VAL A 62 12.23 17.15 4.08
CA VAL A 62 13.58 16.61 3.88
C VAL A 62 13.79 16.12 2.43
N TRP A 63 12.74 15.57 1.82
CA TRP A 63 12.75 15.11 0.45
C TRP A 63 12.78 16.30 -0.54
N ARG A 64 11.96 17.32 -0.27
CA ARG A 64 11.95 18.56 -1.08
C ARG A 64 13.29 19.27 -1.06
N ARG A 65 13.95 19.35 0.12
CA ARG A 65 15.33 19.89 0.19
C ARG A 65 16.35 19.04 -0.57
N ALA A 66 16.11 17.74 -0.71
CA ALA A 66 16.92 16.86 -1.55
C ALA A 66 16.60 16.99 -3.05
N GLY A 67 15.67 17.87 -3.45
CA GLY A 67 15.29 18.13 -4.83
C GLY A 67 14.24 17.15 -5.39
N PHE A 68 13.43 16.53 -4.53
CA PHE A 68 12.28 15.74 -4.95
C PHE A 68 11.06 16.64 -5.18
N GLU A 69 10.26 16.31 -6.19
CA GLU A 69 9.05 17.01 -6.58
C GLU A 69 7.82 16.09 -6.46
N ASN A 70 6.62 16.67 -6.41
CA ASN A 70 5.38 15.90 -6.37
C ASN A 70 5.26 15.02 -7.63
N HIS A 71 4.97 13.75 -7.44
CA HIS A 71 4.81 12.78 -8.52
C HIS A 71 3.44 12.10 -8.51
N LEU A 72 3.04 11.52 -7.37
CA LEU A 72 1.75 10.87 -7.20
C LEU A 72 1.06 11.38 -5.94
N GLU A 73 -0.27 11.35 -5.96
CA GLU A 73 -1.10 11.72 -4.83
C GLU A 73 -2.05 10.58 -4.48
N LEU A 74 -2.29 10.39 -3.18
CA LEU A 74 -3.27 9.44 -2.67
C LEU A 74 -4.25 10.16 -1.76
N VAL A 75 -5.52 9.84 -1.87
CA VAL A 75 -6.57 10.28 -0.96
C VAL A 75 -6.70 9.28 0.18
N VAL A 76 -6.94 9.81 1.37
CA VAL A 76 -7.05 9.00 2.59
C VAL A 76 -8.51 8.90 2.99
N TYR A 77 -8.92 7.71 3.39
CA TYR A 77 -10.23 7.41 3.93
C TYR A 77 -10.10 6.83 5.34
N GLU A 78 -11.06 7.14 6.19
CA GLU A 78 -11.15 6.62 7.56
C GLU A 78 -12.56 6.10 7.83
N LYS A 79 -12.66 5.04 8.62
CA LYS A 79 -13.92 4.51 9.14
C LYS A 79 -13.82 4.28 10.64
N ASP A 80 -14.83 4.79 11.37
CA ASP A 80 -15.07 4.44 12.76
C ASP A 80 -15.58 3.00 12.86
N LEU A 81 -14.97 2.22 13.74
CA LEU A 81 -15.24 0.79 13.90
C LEU A 81 -16.18 0.45 15.07
N ARG A 82 -16.83 1.41 15.68
CA ARG A 82 -17.77 1.16 16.80
C ARG A 82 -18.93 0.25 16.40
N GLN A 83 -19.40 0.39 15.18
CA GLN A 83 -20.50 -0.44 14.66
C GLN A 83 -19.95 -1.64 13.87
N PRO A 84 -20.55 -2.84 14.03
CA PRO A 84 -20.17 -3.98 13.21
C PRO A 84 -20.56 -3.75 11.74
N PRO A 85 -19.75 -4.26 10.79
CA PRO A 85 -20.11 -4.18 9.38
C PRO A 85 -21.29 -5.14 9.10
N PRO A 86 -22.05 -4.91 8.02
CA PRO A 86 -22.94 -5.94 7.48
C PRO A 86 -22.16 -7.21 7.15
N PRO A 87 -22.83 -8.38 7.12
CA PRO A 87 -22.15 -9.62 6.75
C PRO A 87 -21.58 -9.56 5.33
N PRO A 88 -20.42 -10.20 5.08
CA PRO A 88 -19.90 -10.35 3.73
C PRO A 88 -20.88 -11.09 2.80
N LEU A 89 -20.89 -10.73 1.53
CA LEU A 89 -21.71 -11.39 0.49
C LEU A 89 -21.11 -12.72 0.04
N HIS A 90 -19.80 -12.88 0.16
CA HIS A 90 -19.04 -14.09 -0.13
C HIS A 90 -18.35 -14.58 1.12
N ARG A 91 -18.10 -15.89 1.18
CA ARG A 91 -17.26 -16.46 2.24
C ARG A 91 -15.84 -15.91 2.13
N VAL A 92 -15.39 -15.21 3.16
CA VAL A 92 -14.03 -14.72 3.32
C VAL A 92 -13.30 -15.58 4.35
N ALA A 93 -12.10 -16.01 4.04
CA ALA A 93 -11.26 -16.76 4.95
C ALA A 93 -9.92 -16.04 5.17
N ALA A 94 -9.40 -16.08 6.39
CA ALA A 94 -8.02 -15.74 6.64
C ALA A 94 -7.13 -16.86 6.07
N ASP A 95 -6.11 -16.47 5.33
CA ASP A 95 -5.11 -17.39 4.79
C ASP A 95 -3.95 -17.48 5.79
N PRO A 96 -3.72 -18.63 6.43
CA PRO A 96 -2.66 -18.77 7.43
C PRO A 96 -1.26 -18.87 6.82
N SER A 97 -1.16 -19.14 5.51
CA SER A 97 0.10 -19.28 4.79
C SER A 97 -0.03 -18.72 3.38
N PRO A 98 -0.23 -17.39 3.26
CA PRO A 98 -0.43 -16.77 1.95
C PRO A 98 0.82 -16.90 1.09
N ASP A 99 0.63 -17.25 -0.18
CA ASP A 99 1.70 -17.23 -1.18
C ASP A 99 1.77 -15.85 -1.86
N PRO A 100 2.80 -15.03 -1.56
CA PRO A 100 2.92 -13.72 -2.17
C PRO A 100 3.06 -13.76 -3.70
N ALA A 101 3.57 -14.87 -4.26
CA ALA A 101 3.69 -14.99 -5.71
C ALA A 101 2.31 -15.19 -6.36
N ALA A 102 1.46 -16.03 -5.78
CA ALA A 102 0.09 -16.22 -6.24
C ALA A 102 -0.75 -14.93 -6.10
N LEU A 103 -0.58 -14.20 -5.00
CA LEU A 103 -1.25 -12.91 -4.79
C LEU A 103 -0.77 -11.84 -5.77
N ALA A 104 0.52 -11.85 -6.15
CA ALA A 104 1.09 -10.92 -7.12
C ALA A 104 0.45 -11.06 -8.50
N VAL A 105 0.06 -12.27 -8.91
CA VAL A 105 -0.66 -12.50 -10.17
C VAL A 105 -1.99 -11.75 -10.19
N ILE A 106 -2.73 -11.76 -9.07
CA ILE A 106 -4.00 -11.04 -8.96
C ILE A 106 -3.75 -9.54 -8.92
N ASP A 107 -2.73 -9.11 -8.17
CA ASP A 107 -2.33 -7.71 -8.06
C ASP A 107 -1.97 -7.13 -9.44
N ASP A 108 -1.16 -7.84 -10.21
CA ASP A 108 -0.72 -7.43 -11.55
C ASP A 108 -1.88 -7.30 -12.55
N ARG A 109 -2.94 -8.08 -12.36
CA ARG A 109 -4.15 -8.00 -13.20
C ARG A 109 -5.12 -6.92 -12.73
N ALA A 110 -5.15 -6.64 -11.43
CA ALA A 110 -6.10 -5.70 -10.81
C ALA A 110 -5.66 -4.24 -10.90
N PHE A 111 -4.35 -3.98 -11.09
CA PHE A 111 -3.80 -2.62 -11.08
C PHE A 111 -3.02 -2.27 -12.34
N ASP A 112 -3.05 -0.97 -12.68
CA ASP A 112 -2.16 -0.42 -13.69
C ASP A 112 -0.68 -0.57 -13.28
N PRO A 113 0.26 -0.66 -14.24
CA PRO A 113 1.67 -0.91 -13.96
C PRO A 113 2.28 -0.01 -12.86
N THR A 114 1.92 1.27 -12.82
CA THR A 114 2.42 2.22 -11.80
C THR A 114 2.02 1.83 -10.38
N TRP A 115 0.89 1.14 -10.20
CA TRP A 115 0.30 0.83 -8.90
C TRP A 115 0.45 -0.62 -8.47
N ARG A 116 1.05 -1.46 -9.29
CA ARG A 116 1.42 -2.84 -8.91
C ARG A 116 2.50 -2.78 -7.85
N ILE A 117 2.43 -3.66 -6.88
CA ILE A 117 3.44 -3.69 -5.81
C ILE A 117 4.34 -4.92 -5.85
N GLY A 118 4.03 -5.87 -6.73
CA GLY A 118 4.80 -7.09 -6.91
C GLY A 118 4.89 -7.94 -5.65
N LYS A 119 5.62 -9.05 -5.75
CA LYS A 119 5.83 -9.98 -4.64
C LYS A 119 6.49 -9.32 -3.41
N ALA A 120 7.53 -8.53 -3.63
CA ALA A 120 8.26 -7.88 -2.52
C ALA A 120 7.38 -6.84 -1.81
N GLY A 121 6.59 -6.07 -2.55
CA GLY A 121 5.65 -5.10 -1.97
C GLY A 121 4.52 -5.76 -1.19
N LEU A 122 4.05 -6.94 -1.62
CA LEU A 122 3.07 -7.73 -0.86
C LEU A 122 3.65 -8.25 0.45
N VAL A 123 4.90 -8.75 0.44
CA VAL A 123 5.60 -9.16 1.68
C VAL A 123 5.75 -7.98 2.63
N ASP A 124 6.11 -6.80 2.13
CA ASP A 124 6.21 -5.60 2.96
C ASP A 124 4.85 -5.18 3.52
N ALA A 125 3.78 -5.25 2.72
CA ALA A 125 2.44 -4.93 3.18
C ALA A 125 2.00 -5.86 4.31
N MET A 126 2.28 -7.17 4.21
CA MET A 126 2.00 -8.13 5.28
C MET A 126 2.81 -7.85 6.56
N ALA A 127 4.01 -7.31 6.42
CA ALA A 127 4.93 -7.02 7.53
C ALA A 127 4.85 -5.56 8.03
N ALA A 128 3.97 -4.71 7.46
CA ALA A 128 3.94 -3.28 7.76
C ALA A 128 3.41 -2.95 9.15
N THR A 129 2.69 -3.88 9.78
CA THR A 129 2.12 -3.75 11.13
C THR A 129 2.47 -4.96 11.99
N PRO A 130 2.55 -4.82 13.32
CA PRO A 130 2.86 -5.93 14.23
C PRO A 130 1.87 -7.10 14.12
N THR A 131 0.60 -6.78 13.88
CA THR A 131 -0.47 -7.77 13.68
C THR A 131 -1.06 -7.56 12.28
N SER A 132 -1.13 -8.60 11.49
CA SER A 132 -1.71 -8.54 10.14
C SER A 132 -2.37 -9.85 9.74
N ALA A 133 -3.22 -9.78 8.73
CA ALA A 133 -3.83 -10.94 8.11
C ALA A 133 -4.00 -10.74 6.59
N VAL A 134 -3.94 -11.83 5.86
CA VAL A 134 -4.38 -11.90 4.47
C VAL A 134 -5.76 -12.56 4.45
N LEU A 135 -6.74 -11.85 3.92
CA LEU A 135 -8.12 -12.32 3.77
C LEU A 135 -8.36 -12.64 2.31
N THR A 136 -8.95 -13.79 2.01
CA THR A 136 -9.19 -14.24 0.63
C THR A 136 -10.64 -14.61 0.38
N VAL A 137 -11.09 -14.37 -0.83
CA VAL A 137 -12.32 -14.95 -1.40
C VAL A 137 -11.92 -15.92 -2.49
N ARG A 138 -12.49 -17.14 -2.44
CA ARG A 138 -12.28 -18.15 -3.49
C ARG A 138 -13.57 -18.38 -4.27
N VAL A 139 -13.41 -18.51 -5.57
CA VAL A 139 -14.48 -18.94 -6.50
C VAL A 139 -13.95 -20.18 -7.21
N ASP A 140 -14.72 -21.26 -7.19
CA ASP A 140 -14.34 -22.55 -7.79
C ASP A 140 -12.94 -23.06 -7.33
N GLY A 141 -12.61 -22.82 -6.07
CA GLY A 141 -11.34 -23.21 -5.47
C GLY A 141 -10.16 -22.26 -5.74
N VAL A 142 -10.29 -21.30 -6.66
CA VAL A 142 -9.25 -20.34 -7.03
C VAL A 142 -9.44 -19.03 -6.25
N VAL A 143 -8.34 -18.37 -5.84
CA VAL A 143 -8.39 -17.06 -5.19
C VAL A 143 -8.86 -16.03 -6.23
N ALA A 144 -10.04 -15.47 -6.02
CA ALA A 144 -10.65 -14.45 -6.88
C ALA A 144 -10.41 -13.01 -6.37
N GLY A 145 -9.90 -12.86 -5.16
CA GLY A 145 -9.51 -11.58 -4.59
C GLY A 145 -8.95 -11.74 -3.20
N PHE A 146 -8.20 -10.75 -2.78
CA PHE A 146 -7.58 -10.72 -1.44
C PHE A 146 -7.56 -9.31 -0.85
N ALA A 147 -7.44 -9.25 0.47
CA ALA A 147 -7.14 -8.04 1.22
C ALA A 147 -6.01 -8.32 2.21
N ILE A 148 -5.10 -7.36 2.38
CA ILE A 148 -4.11 -7.33 3.46
C ILE A 148 -4.57 -6.29 4.46
N VAL A 149 -4.85 -6.72 5.67
CA VAL A 149 -5.27 -5.87 6.78
C VAL A 149 -4.26 -5.99 7.90
N GLY A 150 -3.96 -4.89 8.57
CA GLY A 150 -3.07 -4.89 9.70
C GLY A 150 -3.52 -3.92 10.79
N GLU A 151 -3.00 -4.09 12.00
CA GLU A 151 -3.35 -3.29 13.18
C GLU A 151 -2.08 -2.85 13.91
N MET A 152 -2.10 -1.60 14.38
CA MET A 152 -1.08 -1.02 15.24
C MET A 152 -1.71 0.09 16.10
N ALA A 153 -1.56 0.00 17.42
CA ALA A 153 -1.98 1.04 18.36
C ALA A 153 -3.45 1.47 18.23
N ALA A 154 -4.36 0.49 18.12
CA ALA A 154 -5.81 0.67 17.98
C ALA A 154 -6.26 1.32 16.65
N VAL A 155 -5.37 1.45 15.68
CA VAL A 155 -5.67 1.83 14.29
C VAL A 155 -5.43 0.64 13.39
N SER A 156 -6.39 0.30 12.56
CA SER A 156 -6.22 -0.70 11.53
C SER A 156 -5.98 -0.04 10.17
N TYR A 157 -5.28 -0.75 9.32
CA TYR A 157 -4.94 -0.30 7.97
C TYR A 157 -5.37 -1.36 6.96
N LEU A 158 -6.21 -0.97 6.00
CA LEU A 158 -6.43 -1.78 4.80
C LEU A 158 -5.31 -1.46 3.82
N GLN A 159 -4.26 -2.27 3.87
CA GLN A 159 -2.99 -1.99 3.20
C GLN A 159 -3.01 -2.34 1.72
N ARG A 160 -3.77 -3.36 1.35
CA ARG A 160 -3.99 -3.77 -0.04
C ARG A 160 -5.34 -4.44 -0.18
N LEU A 161 -6.03 -4.18 -1.29
CA LEU A 161 -7.22 -4.90 -1.70
C LEU A 161 -7.17 -5.06 -3.21
N ALA A 162 -7.23 -6.30 -3.68
CA ALA A 162 -7.25 -6.63 -5.10
C ALA A 162 -8.33 -7.67 -5.39
N VAL A 163 -9.01 -7.50 -6.52
CA VAL A 163 -9.99 -8.47 -7.04
C VAL A 163 -9.59 -8.76 -8.48
N ASP A 164 -9.51 -10.03 -8.82
CA ASP A 164 -9.24 -10.46 -10.20
C ASP A 164 -10.29 -9.86 -11.15
N PRO A 165 -9.91 -9.21 -12.24
CA PRO A 165 -10.84 -8.59 -13.19
C PRO A 165 -11.95 -9.51 -13.69
N ASP A 166 -11.67 -10.81 -13.88
CA ASP A 166 -12.68 -11.79 -14.32
C ASP A 166 -13.78 -12.03 -13.29
N HIS A 167 -13.51 -11.66 -12.04
CA HIS A 167 -14.44 -11.74 -10.92
C HIS A 167 -14.93 -10.37 -10.42
N ALA A 168 -14.60 -9.29 -11.14
CA ALA A 168 -15.01 -7.94 -10.77
C ALA A 168 -16.54 -7.77 -10.78
N ARG A 169 -17.03 -6.77 -10.02
CA ARG A 169 -18.45 -6.39 -9.96
C ARG A 169 -19.40 -7.46 -9.39
N ARG A 170 -18.86 -8.49 -8.75
CA ARG A 170 -19.64 -9.58 -8.10
C ARG A 170 -19.72 -9.44 -6.59
N GLY A 171 -19.33 -8.28 -6.02
CA GLY A 171 -19.38 -8.02 -4.56
C GLY A 171 -18.18 -8.58 -3.77
N ILE A 172 -17.16 -9.13 -4.42
CA ILE A 172 -15.97 -9.69 -3.77
C ILE A 172 -15.20 -8.60 -3.01
N GLY A 173 -14.94 -7.44 -3.64
CA GLY A 173 -14.26 -6.33 -2.98
C GLY A 173 -15.03 -5.84 -1.74
N ARG A 174 -16.36 -5.76 -1.81
CA ARG A 174 -17.24 -5.40 -0.68
C ARG A 174 -17.13 -6.43 0.46
N SER A 175 -17.09 -7.70 0.12
CA SER A 175 -16.94 -8.78 1.11
C SER A 175 -15.58 -8.69 1.83
N LEU A 176 -14.52 -8.41 1.08
CA LEU A 176 -13.17 -8.23 1.63
C LEU A 176 -13.10 -7.00 2.54
N VAL A 177 -13.70 -5.86 2.16
CA VAL A 177 -13.76 -4.66 3.02
C VAL A 177 -14.49 -4.97 4.33
N ARG A 178 -15.68 -5.59 4.26
CA ARG A 178 -16.47 -5.95 5.45
C ARG A 178 -15.72 -6.91 6.37
N ALA A 179 -15.11 -7.93 5.79
CA ALA A 179 -14.31 -8.88 6.57
C ALA A 179 -13.06 -8.23 7.19
N SER A 180 -12.43 -7.26 6.50
CA SER A 180 -11.31 -6.50 7.05
C SER A 180 -11.74 -5.62 8.23
N VAL A 181 -12.88 -4.95 8.12
CA VAL A 181 -13.50 -4.17 9.21
C VAL A 181 -13.82 -5.07 10.41
N ASP A 182 -14.42 -6.23 10.19
CA ASP A 182 -14.73 -7.18 11.25
C ASP A 182 -13.47 -7.76 11.91
N TRP A 183 -12.45 -8.08 11.12
CA TRP A 183 -11.14 -8.51 11.62
C TRP A 183 -10.51 -7.43 12.50
N ALA A 184 -10.47 -6.19 12.04
CA ALA A 184 -9.91 -5.06 12.77
C ALA A 184 -10.60 -4.84 14.12
N ARG A 185 -11.93 -4.90 14.14
CA ARG A 185 -12.72 -4.78 15.38
C ARG A 185 -12.40 -5.88 16.38
N ARG A 186 -12.26 -7.12 15.92
CA ARG A 186 -11.90 -8.26 16.79
C ARG A 186 -10.48 -8.15 17.35
N HIS A 187 -9.60 -7.39 16.70
CA HIS A 187 -8.24 -7.11 17.17
C HIS A 187 -8.12 -5.79 17.96
N GLY A 188 -9.28 -5.15 18.30
CA GLY A 188 -9.31 -4.00 19.19
C GLY A 188 -9.10 -2.65 18.51
N ALA A 189 -9.05 -2.60 17.18
CA ALA A 189 -8.97 -1.34 16.47
C ALA A 189 -10.25 -0.52 16.63
N ARG A 190 -10.09 0.80 16.77
CA ARG A 190 -11.20 1.76 16.88
C ARG A 190 -11.49 2.47 15.56
N THR A 191 -10.50 2.57 14.71
CA THR A 191 -10.59 3.18 13.38
C THR A 191 -9.87 2.31 12.36
N MET A 192 -10.32 2.36 11.11
CA MET A 192 -9.61 1.79 9.97
C MET A 192 -9.29 2.89 8.97
N VAL A 193 -8.04 2.93 8.54
CA VAL A 193 -7.53 3.87 7.55
C VAL A 193 -7.13 3.12 6.29
N LEU A 194 -7.39 3.73 5.15
CA LEU A 194 -6.90 3.26 3.86
C LEU A 194 -6.56 4.47 2.96
N ASN A 195 -5.86 4.21 1.89
CA ASN A 195 -5.63 5.20 0.86
C ASN A 195 -5.86 4.59 -0.54
N THR A 196 -6.18 5.46 -1.50
CA THR A 196 -6.33 5.08 -2.90
C THR A 196 -6.00 6.27 -3.81
N GLN A 197 -5.85 6.00 -5.10
CA GLN A 197 -5.63 7.04 -6.10
C GLN A 197 -6.88 7.89 -6.25
N PRO A 198 -6.76 9.21 -6.48
CA PRO A 198 -7.90 10.09 -6.74
C PRO A 198 -8.77 9.62 -7.93
N GLU A 199 -8.13 9.01 -8.93
CA GLU A 199 -8.76 8.53 -10.16
C GLU A 199 -9.46 7.18 -10.01
N ASN A 200 -9.19 6.44 -8.93
CA ASN A 200 -9.80 5.13 -8.68
C ASN A 200 -11.23 5.29 -8.14
N LEU A 201 -12.12 5.76 -9.01
CA LEU A 201 -13.52 6.04 -8.66
C LEU A 201 -14.28 4.78 -8.20
N ALA A 202 -13.89 3.61 -8.68
CA ALA A 202 -14.53 2.35 -8.30
C ALA A 202 -14.21 2.00 -6.83
N ALA A 203 -12.97 2.16 -6.42
CA ALA A 203 -12.56 1.95 -5.03
C ALA A 203 -13.16 3.04 -4.12
N ALA A 204 -13.12 4.31 -4.54
CA ALA A 204 -13.72 5.42 -3.79
C ALA A 204 -15.20 5.15 -3.45
N ARG A 205 -16.02 4.81 -4.47
CA ARG A 205 -17.43 4.46 -4.29
C ARG A 205 -17.62 3.25 -3.36
N LEU A 206 -16.78 2.21 -3.51
CA LEU A 206 -16.84 1.05 -2.64
C LEU A 206 -16.61 1.45 -1.17
N TYR A 207 -15.61 2.26 -0.89
CA TYR A 207 -15.27 2.68 0.46
C TYR A 207 -16.36 3.60 1.05
N GLU A 208 -16.85 4.54 0.28
CA GLU A 208 -17.94 5.44 0.69
C GLU A 208 -19.24 4.67 0.98
N ASP A 209 -19.62 3.72 0.12
CA ASP A 209 -20.76 2.81 0.32
C ASP A 209 -20.62 1.97 1.60
N GLU A 210 -19.40 1.60 1.98
CA GLU A 210 -19.12 0.84 3.20
C GLU A 210 -18.85 1.76 4.41
N GLY A 211 -19.16 3.07 4.28
CA GLY A 211 -19.16 4.05 5.37
C GLY A 211 -17.79 4.57 5.76
N PHE A 212 -16.81 4.51 4.86
CA PHE A 212 -15.58 5.27 5.00
C PHE A 212 -15.79 6.73 4.60
N VAL A 213 -15.18 7.63 5.33
CA VAL A 213 -15.22 9.07 5.07
C VAL A 213 -13.87 9.51 4.51
N ARG A 214 -13.93 10.24 3.39
CA ARG A 214 -12.73 10.83 2.81
C ARG A 214 -12.21 11.95 3.70
N LEU A 215 -10.93 11.90 4.07
CA LEU A 215 -10.27 12.95 4.84
C LEU A 215 -9.77 14.07 3.92
N GLY A 216 -9.60 15.27 4.48
CA GLY A 216 -8.91 16.36 3.80
C GLY A 216 -7.40 16.10 3.63
N ALA A 217 -6.84 15.20 4.44
CA ALA A 217 -5.45 14.80 4.35
C ALA A 217 -5.16 14.01 3.06
N ARG A 218 -3.97 14.22 2.53
CA ARG A 218 -3.47 13.52 1.34
C ARG A 218 -2.07 12.97 1.62
N LEU A 219 -1.73 11.86 0.96
CA LEU A 219 -0.36 11.36 0.93
C LEU A 219 0.24 11.69 -0.43
N ARG A 220 1.52 12.06 -0.40
CA ARG A 220 2.29 12.36 -1.61
C ARG A 220 3.43 11.37 -1.76
N VAL A 221 3.61 10.89 -2.97
CA VAL A 221 4.84 10.24 -3.40
C VAL A 221 5.63 11.28 -4.19
N LEU A 222 6.83 11.56 -3.75
CA LEU A 222 7.73 12.49 -4.42
C LEU A 222 8.70 11.72 -5.30
N ALA A 223 9.15 12.33 -6.40
CA ALA A 223 10.11 11.75 -7.31
C ALA A 223 11.31 12.68 -7.52
N LYS A 224 12.46 12.08 -7.82
CA LYS A 224 13.64 12.78 -8.32
C LYS A 224 14.25 11.97 -9.45
N GLU A 225 14.58 12.66 -10.56
CA GLU A 225 15.33 12.04 -11.63
C GLU A 225 16.78 11.77 -11.18
N GLY A 226 17.30 10.62 -11.57
CA GLY A 226 18.73 10.32 -11.47
C GLY A 226 19.47 11.19 -12.49
N ALA A 227 20.35 12.03 -12.01
CA ALA A 227 21.18 12.88 -12.86
C ALA A 227 22.37 12.08 -13.42
#